data_dcd8ffb3eef1e00afc74fe4c253af633
#
_entry.id   dcd8ffb3eef1e00afc74fe4c253af633
#
_cell.length_a   1.000
_cell.length_b   1.000
_cell.length_c   1.000
_cell.angle_alpha   90.00
_cell.angle_beta   90.00
_cell.angle_gamma   90.00
#
_symmetry.space_group_name_H-M   'P 1'
#
loop_
_entity.id
_entity.type
_entity.pdbx_description
1 polymer ?
#
loop_
_entity_poly.entity_id
_entity_poly.type
_entity_poly.pdbx_seq_one_letter_code
_entity_poly.pdbx_strand_id
1 'polypeptide(L)'
;KTGVKVLFTLLWCLSVHAQKVDTLSTAPDPKGLLSGQLIVDGDTVPWSVLDEVLFVAKPTLNDFQARRNYYALMKKVSRVYPYVRVAALRMDSVNMQLEGIDRKRQRRKYTKSYQKYLEERFEPELRKLTRSEGQILSKLIYRETNTSVYEIIKTYRNGLSARFWSMTAWWYDIDLKRPYDPENDAEDRLIENILLRKFIAGELIPARADERILYQR
;
A
#
# COMPACT_ATOMS: atom_id res chain seq x y z
N LYS A 1 86.27 10.09 -0.52
CA LYS A 1 85.48 9.52 0.57
C LYS A 1 84.46 10.50 1.18
N THR A 2 83.77 11.30 0.34
CA THR A 2 82.81 12.32 0.81
C THR A 2 81.45 12.31 0.06
N GLY A 3 81.15 11.22 -0.61
CA GLY A 3 79.95 11.13 -1.43
C GLY A 3 78.74 10.34 -0.89
N VAL A 4 78.89 9.71 0.30
CA VAL A 4 77.86 8.77 0.80
C VAL A 4 76.97 9.37 1.91
N LYS A 5 77.33 10.53 2.49
CA LYS A 5 76.60 11.14 3.59
C LYS A 5 75.47 12.11 3.21
N VAL A 6 75.37 12.51 1.94
CA VAL A 6 74.35 13.47 1.51
C VAL A 6 73.07 12.75 1.02
N LEU A 7 73.12 11.45 0.75
CA LEU A 7 71.97 10.71 0.26
C LEU A 7 71.02 10.23 1.36
N PHE A 8 71.39 10.36 2.65
CA PHE A 8 70.59 9.84 3.76
C PHE A 8 69.70 10.91 4.44
N THR A 9 69.90 12.18 4.10
CA THR A 9 69.12 13.27 4.72
C THR A 9 67.93 13.72 3.89
N LEU A 10 67.72 13.19 2.66
CA LEU A 10 66.62 13.56 1.78
C LEU A 10 65.46 12.57 1.83
N LEU A 11 65.58 11.49 2.61
CA LEU A 11 64.53 10.46 2.70
C LEU A 11 63.61 10.59 3.92
N TRP A 12 63.70 11.69 4.67
CA TRP A 12 62.95 11.86 5.91
C TRP A 12 61.87 12.95 5.85
N CYS A 13 61.53 13.49 4.71
CA CYS A 13 60.48 14.50 4.58
C CYS A 13 59.22 14.09 3.82
N LEU A 14 58.97 12.80 3.70
CA LEU A 14 57.67 12.31 3.15
C LEU A 14 56.92 11.48 4.20
N SER A 15 56.83 12.01 5.43
CA SER A 15 55.72 11.57 6.33
C SER A 15 54.45 12.24 5.85
N VAL A 16 53.80 11.60 4.87
CA VAL A 16 52.41 11.88 4.56
C VAL A 16 51.63 11.57 5.81
N HIS A 17 51.19 12.60 6.52
CA HIS A 17 50.15 12.48 7.52
C HIS A 17 48.87 12.06 6.78
N ALA A 18 48.63 10.76 6.71
CA ALA A 18 47.31 10.28 6.44
C ALA A 18 46.43 10.75 7.60
N GLN A 19 45.71 11.83 7.40
CA GLN A 19 44.61 12.18 8.28
C GLN A 19 43.66 11.03 8.26
N LYS A 20 43.56 10.33 9.38
CA LYS A 20 42.56 9.37 9.68
C LYS A 20 41.23 10.12 9.60
N VAL A 21 40.51 9.93 8.49
CA VAL A 21 39.11 10.30 8.44
C VAL A 21 38.42 9.36 9.41
N ASP A 22 38.20 9.86 10.62
CA ASP A 22 37.35 9.16 11.56
C ASP A 22 35.97 9.07 10.92
N THR A 23 35.69 7.90 10.37
CA THR A 23 34.34 7.52 10.00
C THR A 23 33.50 7.59 11.25
N LEU A 24 32.78 8.69 11.40
CA LEU A 24 31.81 8.87 12.46
C LEU A 24 30.87 7.67 12.48
N SER A 25 30.94 6.94 13.56
CA SER A 25 30.08 5.82 13.87
C SER A 25 28.62 6.29 13.82
N THR A 26 27.92 5.91 12.77
CA THR A 26 26.48 6.07 12.69
C THR A 26 25.88 5.04 13.65
N ALA A 27 25.71 5.43 14.92
CA ALA A 27 24.92 4.62 15.84
C ALA A 27 23.47 4.61 15.32
N PRO A 28 22.85 3.44 15.08
CA PRO A 28 21.47 3.40 14.69
C PRO A 28 20.61 3.92 15.84
N ASP A 29 19.86 4.99 15.58
CA ASP A 29 18.84 5.49 16.49
C ASP A 29 17.81 4.37 16.71
N PRO A 30 17.40 4.07 17.96
CA PRO A 30 16.40 3.04 18.26
C PRO A 30 15.02 3.29 17.61
N LYS A 31 14.81 4.46 17.01
CA LYS A 31 13.61 4.80 16.21
C LYS A 31 13.82 4.68 14.70
N GLY A 32 14.96 4.17 14.23
CA GLY A 32 15.25 4.02 12.79
C GLY A 32 15.52 5.33 12.05
N LEU A 33 15.66 6.45 12.74
CA LEU A 33 16.06 7.73 12.20
C LEU A 33 17.57 7.72 11.98
N LEU A 34 18.01 7.99 10.77
CA LEU A 34 19.43 8.22 10.47
C LEU A 34 19.77 9.63 10.98
N SER A 35 20.61 9.70 11.98
CA SER A 35 21.15 10.96 12.51
C SER A 35 22.68 10.90 12.49
N GLY A 36 23.30 12.04 12.30
CA GLY A 36 24.76 12.13 12.25
C GLY A 36 25.24 13.56 12.46
N GLN A 37 26.55 13.73 12.37
CA GLN A 37 27.18 15.04 12.38
C GLN A 37 27.87 15.26 11.05
N LEU A 38 27.62 16.39 10.42
CA LEU A 38 28.28 16.84 9.20
C LEU A 38 29.20 18.00 9.51
N ILE A 39 30.42 18.00 8.99
CA ILE A 39 31.34 19.13 9.11
C ILE A 39 31.14 20.02 7.88
N VAL A 40 30.67 21.24 8.10
CA VAL A 40 30.48 22.25 7.05
C VAL A 40 31.31 23.47 7.45
N ASP A 41 32.25 23.86 6.60
CA ASP A 41 33.15 25.02 6.81
C ASP A 41 33.90 24.99 8.15
N GLY A 42 34.20 23.78 8.68
CA GLY A 42 34.91 23.59 9.95
C GLY A 42 34.02 23.52 11.18
N ASP A 43 32.73 23.77 11.03
CA ASP A 43 31.72 23.62 12.08
C ASP A 43 31.02 22.27 12.02
N THR A 44 30.73 21.71 13.20
CA THR A 44 29.99 20.43 13.33
C THR A 44 28.52 20.71 13.44
N VAL A 45 27.77 20.36 12.36
CA VAL A 45 26.33 20.55 12.31
C VAL A 45 25.62 19.20 12.49
N PRO A 46 24.74 19.07 13.50
CA PRO A 46 23.92 17.86 13.62
C PRO A 46 22.87 17.79 12.48
N TRP A 47 22.71 16.64 11.89
CA TRP A 47 21.66 16.39 10.92
C TRP A 47 20.84 15.17 11.29
N SER A 48 19.57 15.14 10.92
CA SER A 48 18.71 13.98 11.05
C SER A 48 17.76 13.90 9.87
N VAL A 49 17.47 12.67 9.42
CA VAL A 49 16.41 12.43 8.47
C VAL A 49 15.11 12.39 9.26
N LEU A 50 14.21 13.30 8.97
CA LEU A 50 12.88 13.30 9.57
C LEU A 50 11.98 12.35 8.77
N ASP A 51 11.10 11.65 9.48
CA ASP A 51 10.05 10.87 8.83
C ASP A 51 9.11 11.78 8.04
N GLU A 52 8.59 11.28 6.93
CA GLU A 52 7.58 11.98 6.15
C GLU A 52 6.32 12.22 7.01
N VAL A 53 5.92 13.47 7.13
CA VAL A 53 4.70 13.84 7.84
C VAL A 53 3.52 13.82 6.86
N LEU A 54 2.70 12.78 6.96
CA LEU A 54 1.49 12.65 6.18
C LEU A 54 0.35 13.47 6.80
N PHE A 55 -0.06 14.52 6.10
CA PHE A 55 -1.16 15.36 6.52
C PHE A 55 -2.40 15.12 5.67
N VAL A 56 -3.46 14.63 6.30
CA VAL A 56 -4.78 14.47 5.66
C VAL A 56 -5.74 15.51 6.21
N ALA A 57 -6.13 16.46 5.38
CA ALA A 57 -7.05 17.51 5.75
C ALA A 57 -8.40 16.94 6.22
N LYS A 58 -8.98 17.56 7.25
CA LYS A 58 -10.35 17.23 7.66
C LYS A 58 -11.31 17.69 6.56
N PRO A 59 -12.31 16.86 6.17
CA PRO A 59 -13.32 17.32 5.23
C PRO A 59 -14.14 18.45 5.86
N THR A 60 -14.46 19.46 5.06
CA THR A 60 -15.34 20.55 5.49
C THR A 60 -16.77 20.05 5.49
N LEU A 61 -17.34 19.89 6.69
CA LEU A 61 -18.71 19.38 6.91
C LEU A 61 -19.55 20.53 7.50
N ASN A 62 -20.18 21.30 6.63
CA ASN A 62 -20.81 22.59 6.98
C ASN A 62 -22.13 22.43 7.76
N ASP A 63 -22.83 21.30 7.58
CA ASP A 63 -24.11 21.09 8.20
C ASP A 63 -24.19 19.76 8.96
N PHE A 64 -25.27 19.58 9.73
CA PHE A 64 -25.54 18.37 10.48
C PHE A 64 -25.73 17.15 9.56
N GLN A 65 -26.39 17.33 8.43
CA GLN A 65 -26.67 16.24 7.49
C GLN A 65 -25.37 15.76 6.80
N ALA A 66 -24.48 16.67 6.40
CA ALA A 66 -23.18 16.35 5.84
C ALA A 66 -22.35 15.52 6.84
N ARG A 67 -22.34 15.91 8.12
CA ARG A 67 -21.66 15.13 9.19
C ARG A 67 -22.26 13.75 9.35
N ARG A 68 -23.57 13.64 9.41
CA ARG A 68 -24.26 12.35 9.53
C ARG A 68 -23.92 11.42 8.36
N ASN A 69 -23.98 11.95 7.14
CA ASN A 69 -23.64 11.20 5.92
C ASN A 69 -22.18 10.74 5.93
N TYR A 70 -21.25 11.61 6.33
CA TYR A 70 -19.84 11.28 6.46
C TYR A 70 -19.58 10.14 7.47
N TYR A 71 -20.19 10.21 8.67
CA TYR A 71 -20.04 9.13 9.66
C TYR A 71 -20.68 7.82 9.19
N ALA A 72 -21.82 7.88 8.50
CA ALA A 72 -22.43 6.70 7.91
C ALA A 72 -21.53 6.07 6.82
N LEU A 73 -20.93 6.91 5.97
CA LEU A 73 -19.96 6.48 4.96
C LEU A 73 -18.72 5.87 5.61
N MET A 74 -18.15 6.52 6.61
CA MET A 74 -16.99 6.03 7.37
C MET A 74 -17.24 4.65 7.98
N LYS A 75 -18.42 4.41 8.56
CA LYS A 75 -18.79 3.11 9.11
C LYS A 75 -18.86 2.03 8.02
N LYS A 76 -19.43 2.34 6.86
CA LYS A 76 -19.50 1.42 5.73
C LYS A 76 -18.11 1.09 5.17
N VAL A 77 -17.26 2.10 4.94
CA VAL A 77 -15.87 1.93 4.48
C VAL A 77 -15.10 1.03 5.44
N SER A 78 -15.16 1.31 6.75
CA SER A 78 -14.46 0.52 7.77
C SER A 78 -14.93 -0.94 7.82
N ARG A 79 -16.22 -1.18 7.58
CA ARG A 79 -16.78 -2.54 7.54
C ARG A 79 -16.36 -3.32 6.30
N VAL A 80 -16.29 -2.64 5.16
CA VAL A 80 -16.05 -3.27 3.86
C VAL A 80 -14.57 -3.47 3.56
N TYR A 81 -13.71 -2.54 3.97
CA TYR A 81 -12.30 -2.53 3.60
C TYR A 81 -11.51 -3.81 3.95
N PRO A 82 -11.74 -4.49 5.09
CA PRO A 82 -11.07 -5.75 5.38
C PRO A 82 -11.31 -6.84 4.31
N TYR A 83 -12.50 -6.89 3.72
CA TYR A 83 -12.79 -7.83 2.63
C TYR A 83 -12.07 -7.44 1.33
N VAL A 84 -12.03 -6.14 1.02
CA VAL A 84 -11.26 -5.60 -0.11
C VAL A 84 -9.79 -5.96 0.00
N ARG A 85 -9.21 -5.72 1.18
CA ARG A 85 -7.80 -6.04 1.44
C ARG A 85 -7.48 -7.51 1.19
N VAL A 86 -8.30 -8.42 1.73
CA VAL A 86 -8.10 -9.86 1.50
C VAL A 86 -8.26 -10.22 0.02
N ALA A 87 -9.24 -9.64 -0.67
CA ALA A 87 -9.45 -9.87 -2.10
C ALA A 87 -8.24 -9.39 -2.93
N ALA A 88 -7.75 -8.18 -2.70
CA ALA A 88 -6.60 -7.62 -3.40
C ALA A 88 -5.34 -8.47 -3.21
N LEU A 89 -4.95 -8.77 -1.97
CA LEU A 89 -3.78 -9.60 -1.67
C LEU A 89 -3.86 -11.00 -2.28
N ARG A 90 -5.07 -11.57 -2.37
CA ARG A 90 -5.27 -12.87 -2.99
C ARG A 90 -5.21 -12.80 -4.51
N MET A 91 -5.69 -11.73 -5.12
CA MET A 91 -5.57 -11.53 -6.57
C MET A 91 -4.10 -11.44 -7.00
N ASP A 92 -3.28 -10.68 -6.29
CA ASP A 92 -1.84 -10.58 -6.55
C ASP A 92 -1.17 -11.96 -6.45
N SER A 93 -1.46 -12.71 -5.39
CA SER A 93 -0.92 -14.05 -5.20
C SER A 93 -1.31 -15.02 -6.32
N VAL A 94 -2.55 -14.92 -6.82
CA VAL A 94 -3.05 -15.77 -7.93
C VAL A 94 -2.41 -15.38 -9.24
N ASN A 95 -2.26 -14.09 -9.52
CA ASN A 95 -1.61 -13.63 -10.74
C ASN A 95 -0.16 -14.13 -10.79
N MET A 96 0.60 -13.97 -9.70
CA MET A 96 1.98 -14.49 -9.59
C MET A 96 2.04 -16.02 -9.82
N GLN A 97 1.12 -16.78 -9.24
CA GLN A 97 1.10 -18.23 -9.42
C GLN A 97 0.69 -18.64 -10.85
N LEU A 98 -0.23 -17.91 -11.48
CA LEU A 98 -0.64 -18.15 -12.85
C LEU A 98 0.47 -17.84 -13.86
N GLU A 99 1.33 -16.88 -13.59
CA GLU A 99 2.52 -16.58 -14.41
C GLU A 99 3.51 -17.73 -14.43
N GLY A 100 3.69 -18.45 -13.31
CA GLY A 100 4.56 -19.62 -13.20
C GLY A 100 3.99 -20.92 -13.79
N ILE A 101 2.75 -20.92 -14.32
CA ILE A 101 2.12 -22.13 -14.88
C ILE A 101 2.05 -22.05 -16.40
N ASP A 102 2.92 -22.76 -17.10
CA ASP A 102 2.94 -22.79 -18.58
C ASP A 102 1.80 -23.61 -19.20
N ARG A 103 1.42 -24.71 -18.55
CA ARG A 103 0.44 -25.65 -19.09
C ARG A 103 -0.99 -25.16 -18.97
N LYS A 104 -1.67 -24.89 -20.08
CA LYS A 104 -3.05 -24.39 -20.15
C LYS A 104 -4.05 -25.21 -19.32
N ARG A 105 -3.89 -26.54 -19.25
CA ARG A 105 -4.76 -27.43 -18.46
C ARG A 105 -4.55 -27.21 -16.96
N GLN A 106 -3.32 -27.00 -16.51
CA GLN A 106 -3.00 -26.72 -15.10
C GLN A 106 -3.51 -25.32 -14.69
N ARG A 107 -3.30 -24.30 -15.53
CA ARG A 107 -3.89 -22.97 -15.31
C ARG A 107 -5.39 -23.02 -15.11
N ARG A 108 -6.13 -23.74 -16.00
CA ARG A 108 -7.58 -23.91 -15.84
C ARG A 108 -7.97 -24.61 -14.54
N LYS A 109 -7.25 -25.67 -14.15
CA LYS A 109 -7.50 -26.40 -12.89
C LYS A 109 -7.28 -25.50 -11.70
N TYR A 110 -6.18 -24.74 -11.69
CA TYR A 110 -5.85 -23.80 -10.63
C TYR A 110 -6.89 -22.68 -10.53
N THR A 111 -7.22 -22.04 -11.65
CA THR A 111 -8.26 -21.00 -11.70
C THR A 111 -9.60 -21.49 -11.14
N LYS A 112 -10.02 -22.71 -11.51
CA LYS A 112 -11.27 -23.30 -11.02
C LYS A 112 -11.24 -23.58 -9.52
N SER A 113 -10.13 -24.07 -8.98
CA SER A 113 -10.00 -24.30 -7.52
C SER A 113 -10.01 -22.98 -6.74
N TYR A 114 -9.39 -21.94 -7.29
CA TYR A 114 -9.39 -20.62 -6.70
C TYR A 114 -10.78 -19.95 -6.72
N GLN A 115 -11.51 -20.10 -7.82
CA GLN A 115 -12.90 -19.62 -7.93
C GLN A 115 -13.78 -20.25 -6.85
N LYS A 116 -13.66 -21.57 -6.67
CA LYS A 116 -14.39 -22.29 -5.63
C LYS A 116 -14.04 -21.78 -4.24
N TYR A 117 -12.75 -21.57 -3.96
CA TYR A 117 -12.27 -20.98 -2.71
C TYR A 117 -12.88 -19.58 -2.46
N LEU A 118 -12.87 -18.71 -3.48
CA LEU A 118 -13.44 -17.36 -3.36
C LEU A 118 -14.95 -17.43 -3.07
N GLU A 119 -15.68 -18.31 -3.76
CA GLU A 119 -17.10 -18.50 -3.56
C GLU A 119 -17.40 -18.96 -2.13
N GLU A 120 -16.75 -20.03 -1.66
CA GLU A 120 -16.97 -20.59 -0.33
C GLU A 120 -16.59 -19.58 0.78
N ARG A 121 -15.55 -18.79 0.58
CA ARG A 121 -15.03 -17.88 1.59
C ARG A 121 -15.79 -16.57 1.66
N PHE A 122 -16.17 -16.00 0.51
CA PHE A 122 -16.71 -14.64 0.47
C PHE A 122 -18.24 -14.60 0.28
N GLU A 123 -18.87 -15.59 -0.33
CA GLU A 123 -20.32 -15.61 -0.55
C GLU A 123 -21.11 -15.33 0.74
N PRO A 124 -20.84 -15.99 1.87
CA PRO A 124 -21.62 -15.77 3.10
C PRO A 124 -21.49 -14.33 3.63
N GLU A 125 -20.35 -13.71 3.48
CA GLU A 125 -20.10 -12.34 3.96
C GLU A 125 -20.68 -11.30 2.99
N LEU A 126 -20.52 -11.52 1.69
CA LEU A 126 -21.06 -10.63 0.67
C LEU A 126 -22.58 -10.56 0.70
N ARG A 127 -23.26 -11.65 1.03
CA ARG A 127 -24.72 -11.70 1.21
C ARG A 127 -25.23 -10.82 2.36
N LYS A 128 -24.39 -10.53 3.35
CA LYS A 128 -24.73 -9.69 4.51
C LYS A 128 -24.55 -8.20 4.23
N LEU A 129 -23.95 -7.83 3.11
CA LEU A 129 -23.71 -6.44 2.76
C LEU A 129 -24.99 -5.81 2.20
N THR A 130 -25.25 -4.58 2.61
CA THR A 130 -26.27 -3.75 1.99
C THR A 130 -25.84 -3.34 0.58
N ARG A 131 -26.79 -2.92 -0.26
CA ARG A 131 -26.51 -2.43 -1.62
C ARG A 131 -25.46 -1.32 -1.65
N SER A 132 -25.56 -0.35 -0.74
CA SER A 132 -24.59 0.75 -0.65
C SER A 132 -23.21 0.29 -0.16
N GLU A 133 -23.12 -0.73 0.70
CA GLU A 133 -21.85 -1.35 1.09
C GLU A 133 -21.23 -2.13 -0.08
N GLY A 134 -22.05 -2.80 -0.89
CA GLY A 134 -21.60 -3.47 -2.12
C GLY A 134 -21.06 -2.50 -3.16
N GLN A 135 -21.68 -1.31 -3.29
CA GLN A 135 -21.16 -0.26 -4.17
C GLN A 135 -19.79 0.25 -3.70
N ILE A 136 -19.65 0.50 -2.41
CA ILE A 136 -18.35 0.88 -1.82
C ILE A 136 -17.32 -0.22 -1.99
N LEU A 137 -17.70 -1.50 -1.81
CA LEU A 137 -16.82 -2.65 -2.07
C LEU A 137 -16.30 -2.64 -3.51
N SER A 138 -17.18 -2.42 -4.50
CA SER A 138 -16.80 -2.36 -5.92
C SER A 138 -15.80 -1.23 -6.19
N LYS A 139 -16.05 -0.04 -5.68
CA LYS A 139 -15.15 1.11 -5.79
C LYS A 139 -13.79 0.82 -5.16
N LEU A 140 -13.76 0.24 -3.96
CA LEU A 140 -12.53 -0.06 -3.25
C LEU A 140 -11.73 -1.21 -3.87
N ILE A 141 -12.37 -2.22 -4.45
CA ILE A 141 -11.69 -3.25 -5.25
C ILE A 141 -11.00 -2.60 -6.44
N TYR A 142 -11.67 -1.69 -7.15
CA TYR A 142 -11.05 -0.96 -8.26
C TYR A 142 -9.83 -0.15 -7.79
N ARG A 143 -9.95 0.57 -6.67
CA ARG A 143 -8.84 1.31 -6.05
C ARG A 143 -7.60 0.43 -5.80
N GLU A 144 -7.79 -0.76 -5.25
CA GLU A 144 -6.68 -1.63 -4.87
C GLU A 144 -6.10 -2.44 -6.05
N THR A 145 -6.93 -2.81 -7.03
CA THR A 145 -6.53 -3.74 -8.10
C THR A 145 -6.46 -3.10 -9.48
N ASN A 146 -6.89 -1.85 -9.60
CA ASN A 146 -7.06 -1.14 -10.88
C ASN A 146 -7.90 -1.92 -11.92
N THR A 147 -8.76 -2.81 -11.43
CA THR A 147 -9.62 -3.67 -12.26
C THR A 147 -11.05 -3.63 -11.74
N SER A 148 -12.01 -3.41 -12.62
CA SER A 148 -13.42 -3.37 -12.21
C SER A 148 -13.90 -4.75 -11.75
N VAL A 149 -14.83 -4.76 -10.78
CA VAL A 149 -15.44 -6.01 -10.32
C VAL A 149 -16.13 -6.74 -11.48
N TYR A 150 -16.67 -5.99 -12.45
CA TYR A 150 -17.24 -6.56 -13.66
C TYR A 150 -16.20 -7.35 -14.47
N GLU A 151 -15.00 -6.81 -14.67
CA GLU A 151 -13.94 -7.51 -15.40
C GLU A 151 -13.42 -8.72 -14.63
N ILE A 152 -13.29 -8.61 -13.31
CA ILE A 152 -12.94 -9.74 -12.44
C ILE A 152 -13.97 -10.87 -12.62
N ILE A 153 -15.26 -10.56 -12.48
CA ILE A 153 -16.34 -11.53 -12.64
C ILE A 153 -16.32 -12.13 -14.07
N LYS A 154 -16.12 -11.32 -15.10
CA LYS A 154 -16.05 -11.76 -16.49
C LYS A 154 -14.90 -12.74 -16.72
N THR A 155 -13.73 -12.45 -16.17
CA THR A 155 -12.53 -13.29 -16.27
C THR A 155 -12.75 -14.66 -15.62
N TYR A 156 -13.42 -14.67 -14.47
CA TYR A 156 -13.68 -15.89 -13.70
C TYR A 156 -15.06 -16.53 -13.96
N ARG A 157 -15.82 -16.06 -14.97
CA ARG A 157 -17.19 -16.48 -15.26
C ARG A 157 -17.38 -17.99 -15.39
N ASN A 158 -16.45 -18.68 -16.05
CA ASN A 158 -16.60 -20.08 -16.42
C ASN A 158 -16.44 -21.08 -15.25
N GLY A 159 -16.18 -20.60 -14.03
CA GLY A 159 -15.97 -21.45 -12.85
C GLY A 159 -16.89 -21.12 -11.67
N LEU A 160 -17.67 -20.05 -11.78
CA LEU A 160 -18.56 -19.61 -10.70
C LEU A 160 -19.89 -20.38 -10.77
N SER A 161 -20.39 -20.77 -9.60
CA SER A 161 -21.65 -21.51 -9.50
C SER A 161 -22.87 -20.65 -9.82
N ALA A 162 -24.02 -21.32 -10.08
CA ALA A 162 -25.30 -20.65 -10.25
C ALA A 162 -25.71 -19.83 -9.00
N ARG A 163 -25.26 -20.26 -7.82
CA ARG A 163 -25.49 -19.51 -6.56
C ARG A 163 -24.78 -18.18 -6.54
N PHE A 164 -23.51 -18.14 -6.98
CA PHE A 164 -22.76 -16.89 -7.09
C PHE A 164 -23.42 -15.93 -8.09
N TRP A 165 -23.94 -16.47 -9.19
CA TRP A 165 -24.70 -15.69 -10.18
C TRP A 165 -26.00 -15.14 -9.61
N SER A 166 -26.74 -15.88 -8.81
CA SER A 166 -27.95 -15.37 -8.16
C SER A 166 -27.66 -14.26 -7.15
N MET A 167 -26.48 -14.31 -6.50
CA MET A 167 -26.02 -13.23 -5.63
C MET A 167 -25.62 -11.99 -6.42
N THR A 168 -24.91 -12.14 -7.55
CA THR A 168 -24.58 -11.01 -8.42
C THR A 168 -25.81 -10.39 -9.06
N ALA A 169 -26.87 -11.17 -9.30
CA ALA A 169 -28.16 -10.63 -9.76
C ALA A 169 -28.79 -9.69 -8.73
N TRP A 170 -28.63 -9.94 -7.42
CA TRP A 170 -29.06 -9.02 -6.37
C TRP A 170 -28.26 -7.70 -6.38
N TRP A 171 -27.01 -7.75 -6.85
CA TRP A 171 -26.15 -6.58 -7.06
C TRP A 171 -26.34 -5.93 -8.44
N TYR A 172 -27.35 -6.39 -9.23
CA TYR A 172 -27.57 -5.90 -10.60
C TYR A 172 -27.78 -4.38 -10.69
N ASP A 173 -28.29 -3.78 -9.61
CA ASP A 173 -28.45 -2.34 -9.50
C ASP A 173 -27.17 -1.60 -9.06
N ILE A 174 -26.05 -2.31 -8.84
CA ILE A 174 -24.76 -1.72 -8.50
C ILE A 174 -23.98 -1.55 -9.78
N ASP A 175 -23.43 -0.36 -10.00
CA ASP A 175 -22.53 -0.13 -11.13
C ASP A 175 -21.15 -0.76 -10.87
N LEU A 176 -21.03 -2.04 -11.25
CA LEU A 176 -19.78 -2.81 -11.10
C LEU A 176 -18.68 -2.39 -12.08
N LYS A 177 -19.00 -1.54 -13.06
CA LYS A 177 -18.06 -1.03 -14.07
C LYS A 177 -17.46 0.31 -13.71
N ARG A 178 -18.09 1.03 -12.76
CA ARG A 178 -17.69 2.38 -12.40
C ARG A 178 -16.27 2.39 -11.85
N PRO A 179 -15.36 3.18 -12.44
CA PRO A 179 -14.02 3.36 -11.92
C PRO A 179 -14.08 4.13 -10.58
N TYR A 180 -13.03 4.01 -9.80
CA TYR A 180 -12.79 4.83 -8.62
C TYR A 180 -12.03 6.08 -9.04
N ASP A 181 -12.60 7.26 -8.79
CA ASP A 181 -12.05 8.55 -9.22
C ASP A 181 -12.20 9.60 -8.12
N PRO A 182 -11.26 9.66 -7.17
CA PRO A 182 -11.32 10.64 -6.08
C PRO A 182 -11.05 12.08 -6.53
N GLU A 183 -10.55 12.30 -7.74
CA GLU A 183 -10.34 13.66 -8.27
C GLU A 183 -11.63 14.29 -8.75
N ASN A 184 -12.49 13.54 -9.42
CA ASN A 184 -13.71 14.03 -10.04
C ASN A 184 -14.98 13.66 -9.27
N ASP A 185 -14.98 12.59 -8.47
CA ASP A 185 -16.14 12.15 -7.69
C ASP A 185 -16.03 12.58 -6.21
N ALA A 186 -17.03 13.31 -5.73
CA ALA A 186 -17.05 13.82 -4.35
C ALA A 186 -17.19 12.71 -3.30
N GLU A 187 -17.93 11.63 -3.59
CA GLU A 187 -18.05 10.48 -2.69
C GLU A 187 -16.73 9.71 -2.61
N ASP A 188 -16.06 9.49 -3.76
CA ASP A 188 -14.78 8.79 -3.82
C ASP A 188 -13.69 9.58 -3.10
N ARG A 189 -13.70 10.91 -3.20
CA ARG A 189 -12.83 11.81 -2.43
C ARG A 189 -13.03 11.67 -0.92
N LEU A 190 -14.28 11.57 -0.47
CA LEU A 190 -14.56 11.33 0.95
C LEU A 190 -14.14 9.93 1.39
N ILE A 191 -14.32 8.91 0.55
CA ILE A 191 -13.85 7.55 0.82
C ILE A 191 -12.33 7.53 0.96
N GLU A 192 -11.59 8.18 0.05
CA GLU A 192 -10.14 8.28 0.10
C GLU A 192 -9.67 8.97 1.39
N ASN A 193 -10.27 10.10 1.74
CA ASN A 193 -9.99 10.81 2.98
C ASN A 193 -10.21 9.93 4.22
N ILE A 194 -11.29 9.14 4.25
CA ILE A 194 -11.59 8.20 5.34
C ILE A 194 -10.52 7.12 5.42
N LEU A 195 -10.13 6.52 4.28
CA LEU A 195 -9.12 5.46 4.24
C LEU A 195 -7.78 5.96 4.76
N LEU A 196 -7.27 7.07 4.21
CA LEU A 196 -5.99 7.65 4.59
C LEU A 196 -5.92 7.96 6.08
N ARG A 197 -6.97 8.56 6.63
CA ARG A 197 -7.04 8.85 8.06
C ARG A 197 -7.04 7.59 8.92
N LYS A 198 -7.72 6.53 8.48
CA LYS A 198 -7.76 5.26 9.20
C LYS A 198 -6.45 4.47 9.09
N PHE A 199 -5.73 4.61 7.98
CA PHE A 199 -4.39 4.04 7.82
C PHE A 199 -3.40 4.73 8.75
N ILE A 200 -3.38 6.07 8.78
CA ILE A 200 -2.53 6.86 9.69
C ILE A 200 -2.87 6.56 11.15
N ALA A 201 -4.14 6.37 11.49
CA ALA A 201 -4.56 6.02 12.85
C ALA A 201 -4.28 4.53 13.20
N GLY A 202 -3.80 3.71 12.27
CA GLY A 202 -3.58 2.27 12.47
C GLY A 202 -4.86 1.44 12.64
N GLU A 203 -6.04 2.04 12.36
CA GLU A 203 -7.32 1.34 12.47
C GLU A 203 -7.58 0.39 11.30
N LEU A 204 -7.03 0.69 10.14
CA LEU A 204 -7.05 -0.16 8.95
C LEU A 204 -5.63 -0.39 8.44
N ILE A 205 -5.40 -1.55 7.84
CA ILE A 205 -4.11 -1.92 7.28
C ILE A 205 -4.23 -1.87 5.75
N PRO A 206 -3.42 -1.04 5.04
CA PRO A 206 -3.47 -0.95 3.59
C PRO A 206 -3.22 -2.31 2.91
N ALA A 207 -3.82 -2.53 1.75
CA ALA A 207 -3.56 -3.71 0.92
C ALA A 207 -2.22 -3.57 0.20
N ARG A 208 -1.95 -2.40 -0.38
CA ARG A 208 -0.73 -2.12 -1.14
C ARG A 208 0.50 -2.03 -0.24
N ALA A 209 1.62 -2.58 -0.72
CA ALA A 209 2.85 -2.67 0.06
C ALA A 209 3.51 -1.30 0.28
N ASP A 210 3.49 -0.44 -0.72
CA ASP A 210 3.96 0.94 -0.67
C ASP A 210 3.20 1.76 0.40
N GLU A 211 1.87 1.67 0.39
CA GLU A 211 1.05 2.32 1.42
C GLU A 211 1.32 1.76 2.82
N ARG A 212 1.57 0.45 2.97
CA ARG A 212 1.91 -0.14 4.27
C ARG A 212 3.21 0.42 4.82
N ILE A 213 4.21 0.62 3.96
CA ILE A 213 5.48 1.22 4.36
C ILE A 213 5.29 2.65 4.87
N LEU A 214 4.38 3.41 4.23
CA LEU A 214 4.10 4.80 4.61
C LEU A 214 3.33 4.94 5.94
N TYR A 215 2.36 4.05 6.21
CA TYR A 215 1.42 4.23 7.32
C TYR A 215 1.67 3.36 8.55
N GLN A 216 2.64 2.43 8.52
CA GLN A 216 2.93 1.51 9.62
C GLN A 216 4.30 1.78 10.28
N ARG A 217 4.87 2.96 10.07
CA ARG A 217 6.12 3.37 10.72
C ARG A 217 5.92 3.88 12.14
#